data_8e8f356d4cfe56031e7130de014631d0
#
_entry.id   8e8f356d4cfe56031e7130de014631d0
#
_cell.length_a   1.000
_cell.length_b   1.000
_cell.length_c   1.000
_cell.angle_alpha   90.00
_cell.angle_beta   90.00
_cell.angle_gamma   90.00
#
_symmetry.space_group_name_H-M   'P 1'
#
loop_
_entity.id
_entity.type
_entity.pdbx_description
1 polymer ?
#
loop_
_entity_poly.entity_id
_entity_poly.type
_entity_poly.pdbx_seq_one_letter_code
_entity_poly.pdbx_strand_id
1 'polypeptide(L)'
;EVCINCGLCLPECPVGAIKLVFGTSERGVDLPEVSEYFETSRPGVHIVGELGGMGLIKNAITQGLQVADYLKTVMPKQSGKEKIVDVAIVGAGPAGLATALALKKHGVSFRVLEQESVGGTIAHYPRQKVVMTERVQLPIYGKFGKPLISKEELLESWNTAIKKAHLTIESGLKVERIDGEDGAFSVVTPKGTVAARKVVLAIGRRGTPRKLGAPGEELDKVAYRMIDPQQYEGRRLLVVGGGDAAIEAAIQVAEQAHAEVVLSYRQAEFGKAREANKQRLKELGSPTEMSFESI
;
A
#
# COMPACT_ATOMS: atom_id res chain seq x y z
N GLU A 1 -20.77 18.12 3.05
CA GLU A 1 -20.17 17.07 2.19
C GLU A 1 -18.73 16.85 2.64
N VAL A 2 -18.34 15.62 2.85
CA VAL A 2 -17.02 15.29 3.37
C VAL A 2 -16.09 14.98 2.21
N CYS A 3 -14.92 15.63 2.16
CA CYS A 3 -13.89 15.34 1.17
C CYS A 3 -13.36 13.91 1.34
N ILE A 4 -13.43 13.11 0.29
CA ILE A 4 -12.93 11.73 0.26
C ILE A 4 -11.49 11.62 -0.28
N ASN A 5 -10.81 12.75 -0.47
CA ASN A 5 -9.44 12.86 -1.00
C ASN A 5 -9.23 12.15 -2.36
N CYS A 6 -10.24 12.12 -3.23
CA CYS A 6 -10.15 11.45 -4.52
C CYS A 6 -9.39 12.25 -5.60
N GLY A 7 -9.14 13.54 -5.37
CA GLY A 7 -8.41 14.40 -6.31
C GLY A 7 -9.20 14.89 -7.52
N LEU A 8 -10.45 14.49 -7.70
CA LEU A 8 -11.27 14.88 -8.86
C LEU A 8 -11.50 16.40 -8.99
N CYS A 9 -11.40 17.13 -7.87
CA CYS A 9 -11.54 18.59 -7.89
C CYS A 9 -10.32 19.34 -8.47
N LEU A 10 -9.15 18.70 -8.57
CA LEU A 10 -7.95 19.37 -9.09
C LEU A 10 -8.07 19.78 -10.56
N PRO A 11 -8.42 18.86 -11.49
CA PRO A 11 -8.56 19.20 -12.90
C PRO A 11 -9.77 20.11 -13.18
N GLU A 12 -10.75 20.13 -12.28
CA GLU A 12 -11.95 20.96 -12.41
C GLU A 12 -11.74 22.41 -11.93
N CYS A 13 -10.60 22.72 -11.32
CA CYS A 13 -10.30 24.08 -10.86
C CYS A 13 -9.72 24.92 -12.01
N PRO A 14 -10.47 25.88 -12.57
CA PRO A 14 -10.07 26.62 -13.77
C PRO A 14 -8.85 27.54 -13.54
N VAL A 15 -8.53 27.83 -12.28
CA VAL A 15 -7.41 28.72 -11.90
C VAL A 15 -6.28 27.97 -11.18
N GLY A 16 -6.34 26.63 -11.09
CA GLY A 16 -5.30 25.83 -10.46
C GLY A 16 -5.06 26.13 -8.97
N ALA A 17 -6.06 26.70 -8.28
CA ALA A 17 -5.93 27.12 -6.88
C ALA A 17 -6.04 25.95 -5.87
N ILE A 18 -6.46 24.78 -6.32
CA ILE A 18 -6.64 23.62 -5.44
C ILE A 18 -5.34 22.81 -5.43
N LYS A 19 -4.79 22.62 -4.22
CA LYS A 19 -3.67 21.70 -3.99
C LYS A 19 -4.13 20.60 -3.05
N LEU A 20 -3.83 19.35 -3.40
CA LEU A 20 -3.98 18.24 -2.46
C LEU A 20 -2.80 18.25 -1.51
N VAL A 21 -3.11 18.38 -0.23
CA VAL A 21 -2.15 18.22 0.86
C VAL A 21 -2.54 16.99 1.66
N PHE A 22 -1.56 16.15 2.00
CA PHE A 22 -1.77 15.01 2.87
C PHE A 22 -1.48 15.42 4.31
N GLY A 23 -2.50 15.39 5.14
CA GLY A 23 -2.43 15.85 6.52
C GLY A 23 -3.23 17.11 6.75
N THR A 24 -3.04 17.72 7.92
CA THR A 24 -3.56 19.06 8.24
C THR A 24 -2.52 20.11 7.87
N SER A 25 -2.90 21.39 7.84
CA SER A 25 -1.97 22.52 7.67
C SER A 25 -0.81 22.50 8.69
N GLU A 26 -1.01 21.81 9.82
CA GLU A 26 -0.02 21.67 10.90
C GLU A 26 0.82 20.38 10.81
N ARG A 27 0.42 19.41 9.97
CA ARG A 27 1.06 18.09 9.84
C ARG A 27 1.05 17.63 8.39
N GLY A 28 1.81 18.32 7.56
CA GLY A 28 2.14 17.83 6.24
C GLY A 28 2.90 16.50 6.33
N VAL A 29 2.70 15.62 5.38
CA VAL A 29 3.56 14.45 5.18
C VAL A 29 4.52 14.83 4.07
N ASP A 30 5.81 14.75 4.35
CA ASP A 30 6.82 14.91 3.31
C ASP A 30 6.63 13.81 2.27
N LEU A 31 6.41 14.23 1.04
CA LEU A 31 6.32 13.33 -0.10
C LEU A 31 7.62 13.41 -0.89
N PRO A 32 8.10 12.28 -1.41
CA PRO A 32 9.23 12.31 -2.32
C PRO A 32 8.89 13.14 -3.56
N GLU A 33 9.78 14.03 -3.94
CA GLU A 33 9.68 14.75 -5.20
C GLU A 33 9.95 13.79 -6.35
N VAL A 34 9.07 13.81 -7.34
CA VAL A 34 9.20 13.00 -8.56
C VAL A 34 8.87 13.85 -9.79
N SER A 35 9.51 13.51 -10.91
CA SER A 35 9.22 14.10 -12.21
C SER A 35 7.84 13.67 -12.75
N GLU A 36 7.45 14.21 -13.90
CA GLU A 36 6.24 13.77 -14.64
C GLU A 36 6.29 12.27 -15.02
N TYR A 37 7.49 11.67 -15.06
CA TYR A 37 7.73 10.24 -15.31
C TYR A 37 8.00 9.45 -14.02
N PHE A 38 7.63 10.01 -12.88
CA PHE A 38 7.82 9.40 -11.55
C PHE A 38 9.28 9.16 -11.15
N GLU A 39 10.25 9.73 -11.86
CA GLU A 39 11.66 9.62 -11.53
C GLU A 39 11.99 10.52 -10.34
N THR A 40 12.76 9.98 -9.40
CA THR A 40 13.21 10.68 -8.19
C THR A 40 14.44 11.57 -8.49
N SER A 41 14.94 12.27 -7.47
CA SER A 41 16.23 12.98 -7.51
C SER A 41 17.42 12.05 -7.81
N ARG A 42 17.27 10.71 -7.64
CA ARG A 42 18.25 9.71 -8.05
C ARG A 42 17.89 9.19 -9.43
N PRO A 43 18.65 9.53 -10.49
CA PRO A 43 18.36 9.09 -11.85
C PRO A 43 18.20 7.57 -11.94
N GLY A 44 17.24 7.10 -12.73
CA GLY A 44 16.94 5.69 -12.92
C GLY A 44 16.11 5.02 -11.82
N VAL A 45 15.78 5.75 -10.74
CA VAL A 45 14.91 5.28 -9.67
C VAL A 45 13.56 6.00 -9.74
N HIS A 46 12.49 5.24 -9.93
CA HIS A 46 11.12 5.75 -10.04
C HIS A 46 10.28 5.34 -8.84
N ILE A 47 9.33 6.17 -8.42
CA ILE A 47 8.37 5.89 -7.36
C ILE A 47 6.96 5.92 -7.93
N VAL A 48 6.20 4.83 -7.74
CA VAL A 48 4.80 4.73 -8.16
C VAL A 48 3.90 4.23 -7.04
N GLY A 49 2.65 4.64 -7.07
CA GLY A 49 1.65 4.26 -6.08
C GLY A 49 1.63 5.21 -4.87
N GLU A 50 1.16 4.72 -3.75
CA GLU A 50 0.84 5.53 -2.56
C GLU A 50 2.03 6.29 -1.97
N LEU A 51 3.26 5.80 -2.15
CA LEU A 51 4.46 6.49 -1.68
C LEU A 51 4.63 7.86 -2.36
N GLY A 52 4.26 7.97 -3.63
CA GLY A 52 4.32 9.23 -4.38
C GLY A 52 3.12 10.15 -4.16
N GLY A 53 2.19 9.82 -3.24
CA GLY A 53 1.08 10.73 -2.91
C GLY A 53 -0.27 10.07 -2.66
N MET A 54 -1.10 9.93 -3.66
CA MET A 54 -2.52 9.54 -3.48
C MET A 54 -2.72 8.04 -3.30
N GLY A 55 -3.33 7.65 -2.17
CA GLY A 55 -3.59 6.27 -1.78
C GLY A 55 -4.83 5.63 -2.41
N LEU A 56 -5.10 5.85 -3.70
CA LEU A 56 -6.20 5.21 -4.42
C LEU A 56 -5.68 4.10 -5.32
N ILE A 57 -6.35 2.95 -5.30
CA ILE A 57 -5.97 1.77 -6.11
C ILE A 57 -5.90 2.12 -7.60
N LYS A 58 -6.89 2.87 -8.11
CA LYS A 58 -6.89 3.33 -9.51
C LYS A 58 -5.64 4.15 -9.84
N ASN A 59 -5.30 5.11 -8.99
CA ASN A 59 -4.14 5.96 -9.21
C ASN A 59 -2.83 5.15 -9.18
N ALA A 60 -2.72 4.22 -8.24
CA ALA A 60 -1.57 3.32 -8.18
C ALA A 60 -1.41 2.49 -9.46
N ILE A 61 -2.51 1.95 -9.98
CA ILE A 61 -2.53 1.23 -11.27
C ILE A 61 -2.12 2.16 -12.41
N THR A 62 -2.74 3.34 -12.50
CA THR A 62 -2.46 4.31 -13.58
C THR A 62 -1.00 4.73 -13.60
N GLN A 63 -0.43 5.08 -12.44
CA GLN A 63 0.99 5.42 -12.34
C GLN A 63 1.90 4.26 -12.76
N GLY A 64 1.56 3.03 -12.36
CA GLY A 64 2.29 1.83 -12.77
C GLY A 64 2.28 1.62 -14.30
N LEU A 65 1.17 1.90 -14.97
CA LEU A 65 1.08 1.86 -16.43
C LEU A 65 1.91 2.97 -17.06
N GLN A 66 1.80 4.20 -16.58
CA GLN A 66 2.49 5.36 -17.12
C GLN A 66 4.02 5.23 -17.01
N VAL A 67 4.54 4.78 -15.86
CA VAL A 67 5.99 4.56 -15.71
C VAL A 67 6.49 3.48 -16.66
N ALA A 68 5.71 2.41 -16.89
CA ALA A 68 6.10 1.35 -17.82
C ALA A 68 6.10 1.84 -19.27
N ASP A 69 5.13 2.68 -19.66
CA ASP A 69 5.08 3.29 -20.98
C ASP A 69 6.29 4.21 -21.22
N TYR A 70 6.70 4.98 -20.21
CA TYR A 70 7.93 5.78 -20.26
C TYR A 70 9.17 4.89 -20.36
N LEU A 71 9.32 3.91 -19.47
CA LEU A 71 10.49 3.02 -19.43
C LEU A 71 10.70 2.29 -20.76
N LYS A 72 9.62 1.88 -21.45
CA LYS A 72 9.71 1.32 -22.78
C LYS A 72 10.45 2.23 -23.78
N THR A 73 10.31 3.53 -23.64
CA THR A 73 10.91 4.50 -24.58
C THR A 73 12.40 4.69 -24.35
N VAL A 74 12.86 4.54 -23.09
CA VAL A 74 14.25 4.79 -22.69
C VAL A 74 15.09 3.53 -22.53
N MET A 75 14.46 2.34 -22.57
CA MET A 75 15.20 1.07 -22.52
C MET A 75 15.85 0.75 -23.84
N PRO A 76 17.10 0.26 -23.83
CA PRO A 76 17.76 -0.21 -25.06
C PRO A 76 16.99 -1.41 -25.62
N LYS A 77 16.88 -1.52 -26.94
CA LYS A 77 16.39 -2.74 -27.57
C LYS A 77 17.32 -3.90 -27.18
N GLN A 78 16.76 -4.91 -26.51
CA GLN A 78 17.55 -6.01 -25.93
C GLN A 78 18.57 -6.64 -26.88
N SER A 79 19.78 -6.80 -26.38
CA SER A 79 20.72 -7.82 -26.82
C SER A 79 20.75 -8.93 -25.74
N GLY A 80 20.06 -10.01 -25.94
CA GLY A 80 19.68 -11.06 -25.00
C GLY A 80 20.80 -11.89 -24.34
N LYS A 81 21.92 -11.30 -23.91
CA LYS A 81 23.05 -12.02 -23.28
C LYS A 81 23.45 -11.55 -21.90
N GLU A 82 22.79 -10.54 -21.33
CA GLU A 82 23.22 -9.99 -20.05
C GLU A 82 22.43 -10.58 -18.87
N LYS A 83 23.13 -10.85 -17.76
CA LYS A 83 22.53 -11.25 -16.47
C LYS A 83 21.78 -10.11 -15.77
N ILE A 84 21.70 -8.94 -16.41
CA ILE A 84 21.05 -7.73 -15.89
C ILE A 84 19.65 -7.60 -16.48
N VAL A 85 18.65 -7.36 -15.64
CA VAL A 85 17.29 -7.07 -16.13
C VAL A 85 17.14 -5.57 -16.41
N ASP A 86 16.22 -5.21 -17.31
CA ASP A 86 15.97 -3.81 -17.61
C ASP A 86 15.39 -3.09 -16.38
N VAL A 87 14.44 -3.73 -15.66
CA VAL A 87 13.74 -3.11 -14.55
C VAL A 87 13.63 -4.05 -13.34
N ALA A 88 14.05 -3.58 -12.18
CA ALA A 88 13.69 -4.21 -10.90
C ALA A 88 12.46 -3.48 -10.33
N ILE A 89 11.38 -4.20 -10.13
CA ILE A 89 10.14 -3.69 -9.49
C ILE A 89 10.15 -4.15 -8.04
N VAL A 90 10.10 -3.19 -7.11
CA VAL A 90 10.08 -3.45 -5.67
C VAL A 90 8.66 -3.25 -5.14
N GLY A 91 8.00 -4.36 -4.80
CA GLY A 91 6.63 -4.42 -4.34
C GLY A 91 5.65 -4.97 -5.38
N ALA A 92 4.76 -5.89 -4.94
CA ALA A 92 3.71 -6.50 -5.75
C ALA A 92 2.31 -6.05 -5.32
N GLY A 93 2.17 -4.79 -4.95
CA GLY A 93 0.88 -4.11 -4.82
C GLY A 93 0.32 -3.66 -6.19
N PRO A 94 -0.83 -2.98 -6.22
CA PRO A 94 -1.48 -2.55 -7.47
C PRO A 94 -0.57 -1.81 -8.45
N ALA A 95 0.30 -0.92 -7.96
CA ALA A 95 1.24 -0.18 -8.80
C ALA A 95 2.29 -1.10 -9.43
N GLY A 96 2.96 -1.94 -8.63
CA GLY A 96 3.99 -2.85 -9.12
C GLY A 96 3.45 -3.92 -10.07
N LEU A 97 2.26 -4.45 -9.79
CA LEU A 97 1.60 -5.43 -10.67
C LEU A 97 1.18 -4.79 -12.00
N ALA A 98 0.66 -3.56 -11.99
CA ALA A 98 0.33 -2.83 -13.22
C ALA A 98 1.59 -2.54 -14.05
N THR A 99 2.67 -2.11 -13.40
CA THR A 99 3.98 -1.93 -14.05
C THR A 99 4.46 -3.23 -14.69
N ALA A 100 4.43 -4.34 -13.96
CA ALA A 100 4.86 -5.65 -14.47
C ALA A 100 4.06 -6.10 -15.69
N LEU A 101 2.72 -5.95 -15.67
CA LEU A 101 1.84 -6.28 -16.78
C LEU A 101 2.15 -5.43 -18.03
N ALA A 102 2.40 -4.14 -17.84
CA ALA A 102 2.72 -3.24 -18.94
C ALA A 102 4.11 -3.54 -19.52
N LEU A 103 5.14 -3.70 -18.70
CA LEU A 103 6.48 -4.08 -19.15
C LEU A 103 6.47 -5.43 -19.89
N LYS A 104 5.71 -6.41 -19.38
CA LYS A 104 5.50 -7.70 -20.07
C LYS A 104 4.93 -7.51 -21.47
N LYS A 105 3.88 -6.68 -21.60
CA LYS A 105 3.28 -6.35 -22.90
C LYS A 105 4.29 -5.65 -23.84
N HIS A 106 5.16 -4.83 -23.27
CA HIS A 106 6.17 -4.08 -24.03
C HIS A 106 7.42 -4.89 -24.38
N GLY A 107 7.56 -6.12 -23.86
CA GLY A 107 8.75 -6.95 -24.10
C GLY A 107 10.00 -6.46 -23.36
N VAL A 108 9.85 -5.64 -22.31
CA VAL A 108 10.93 -5.19 -21.45
C VAL A 108 11.18 -6.25 -20.38
N SER A 109 12.44 -6.60 -20.11
CA SER A 109 12.79 -7.59 -19.09
C SER A 109 12.69 -7.01 -17.69
N PHE A 110 12.15 -7.76 -16.73
CA PHE A 110 12.01 -7.29 -15.36
C PHE A 110 11.99 -8.44 -14.35
N ARG A 111 12.21 -8.08 -13.07
CA ARG A 111 11.93 -8.93 -11.91
C ARG A 111 11.03 -8.18 -10.94
N VAL A 112 10.10 -8.89 -10.30
CA VAL A 112 9.22 -8.35 -9.26
C VAL A 112 9.62 -8.95 -7.93
N LEU A 113 10.06 -8.11 -7.00
CA LEU A 113 10.55 -8.48 -5.67
C LEU A 113 9.50 -8.04 -4.64
N GLU A 114 8.94 -8.99 -3.91
CA GLU A 114 7.88 -8.72 -2.91
C GLU A 114 8.32 -9.27 -1.55
N GLN A 115 8.25 -8.42 -0.52
CA GLN A 115 8.68 -8.81 0.82
C GLN A 115 7.73 -9.80 1.50
N GLU A 116 6.43 -9.73 1.22
CA GLU A 116 5.41 -10.55 1.88
C GLU A 116 4.59 -11.33 0.84
N SER A 117 3.43 -10.84 0.46
CA SER A 117 2.50 -11.50 -0.45
C SER A 117 1.98 -10.55 -1.53
N VAL A 118 1.52 -11.14 -2.62
CA VAL A 118 0.86 -10.41 -3.72
C VAL A 118 -0.34 -9.61 -3.21
N GLY A 119 -0.50 -8.40 -3.73
CA GLY A 119 -1.59 -7.48 -3.40
C GLY A 119 -1.18 -6.35 -2.45
N GLY A 120 -0.01 -6.42 -1.83
CA GLY A 120 0.52 -5.38 -0.94
C GLY A 120 -0.45 -5.07 0.21
N THR A 121 -0.75 -3.80 0.45
CA THR A 121 -1.66 -3.36 1.54
C THR A 121 -3.05 -4.00 1.46
N ILE A 122 -3.56 -4.30 0.26
CA ILE A 122 -4.88 -4.92 0.07
C ILE A 122 -4.91 -6.32 0.68
N ALA A 123 -3.84 -7.10 0.59
CA ALA A 123 -3.76 -8.43 1.18
C ALA A 123 -3.92 -8.41 2.71
N HIS A 124 -3.65 -7.27 3.32
CA HIS A 124 -3.72 -7.07 4.78
C HIS A 124 -4.99 -6.35 5.27
N TYR A 125 -5.93 -6.04 4.37
CA TYR A 125 -7.21 -5.54 4.81
C TYR A 125 -7.99 -6.64 5.57
N PRO A 126 -8.87 -6.26 6.51
CA PRO A 126 -9.78 -7.20 7.13
C PRO A 126 -10.59 -8.01 6.11
N ARG A 127 -11.03 -9.20 6.50
CA ARG A 127 -11.91 -10.02 5.66
C ARG A 127 -13.17 -9.25 5.29
N GLN A 128 -13.67 -9.50 4.08
CA GLN A 128 -14.89 -8.91 3.52
C GLN A 128 -14.86 -7.36 3.45
N LYS A 129 -13.72 -6.74 3.69
CA LYS A 129 -13.61 -5.28 3.51
C LYS A 129 -13.95 -4.91 2.07
N VAL A 130 -14.96 -4.07 1.93
CA VAL A 130 -15.32 -3.50 0.63
C VAL A 130 -14.31 -2.42 0.28
N VAL A 131 -13.74 -2.55 -0.91
CA VAL A 131 -12.76 -1.62 -1.45
C VAL A 131 -13.38 -0.93 -2.65
N MET A 132 -13.42 0.39 -2.62
CA MET A 132 -13.86 1.17 -3.78
C MET A 132 -12.72 1.25 -4.79
N THR A 133 -12.99 0.86 -6.03
CA THR A 133 -12.07 1.06 -7.16
C THR A 133 -12.90 1.37 -8.40
N GLU A 134 -12.28 2.02 -9.35
CA GLU A 134 -12.87 2.24 -10.67
C GLU A 134 -12.38 1.18 -11.65
N ARG A 135 -13.12 1.01 -12.74
CA ARG A 135 -12.68 0.13 -13.84
C ARG A 135 -11.49 0.74 -14.54
N VAL A 136 -10.46 -0.07 -14.72
CA VAL A 136 -9.26 0.28 -15.48
C VAL A 136 -9.00 -0.79 -16.55
N GLN A 137 -8.27 -0.42 -17.59
CA GLN A 137 -7.84 -1.36 -18.62
C GLN A 137 -6.43 -1.82 -18.30
N LEU A 138 -6.27 -3.08 -17.88
CA LEU A 138 -4.96 -3.69 -17.68
C LEU A 138 -4.45 -4.36 -18.95
N PRO A 139 -3.16 -4.20 -19.27
CA PRO A 139 -2.51 -4.95 -20.34
C PRO A 139 -2.68 -6.46 -20.14
N ILE A 140 -2.84 -7.21 -21.22
CA ILE A 140 -2.96 -8.68 -21.25
C ILE A 140 -4.25 -9.19 -20.58
N TYR A 141 -4.70 -8.57 -19.49
CA TYR A 141 -5.87 -9.00 -18.72
C TYR A 141 -7.19 -8.48 -19.31
N GLY A 142 -7.29 -7.20 -19.61
CA GLY A 142 -8.52 -6.53 -20.06
C GLY A 142 -9.14 -5.63 -18.98
N LYS A 143 -10.46 -5.57 -18.92
CA LYS A 143 -11.21 -4.76 -17.93
C LYS A 143 -10.99 -5.30 -16.51
N PHE A 144 -10.51 -4.44 -15.62
CA PHE A 144 -10.18 -4.77 -14.24
C PHE A 144 -10.86 -3.81 -13.26
N GLY A 145 -11.38 -4.36 -12.17
CA GLY A 145 -12.03 -3.60 -11.12
C GLY A 145 -13.51 -3.31 -11.38
N LYS A 146 -14.18 -2.89 -10.33
CA LYS A 146 -15.57 -2.41 -10.30
C LYS A 146 -15.71 -1.39 -9.14
N PRO A 147 -16.75 -0.53 -9.14
CA PRO A 147 -16.89 0.54 -8.13
C PRO A 147 -16.89 0.04 -6.69
N LEU A 148 -17.54 -1.10 -6.43
CA LEU A 148 -17.54 -1.77 -5.14
C LEU A 148 -17.08 -3.21 -5.34
N ILE A 149 -15.96 -3.56 -4.73
CA ILE A 149 -15.36 -4.89 -4.82
C ILE A 149 -14.86 -5.29 -3.44
N SER A 150 -15.05 -6.55 -3.06
CA SER A 150 -14.47 -7.06 -1.83
C SER A 150 -12.95 -7.23 -1.97
N LYS A 151 -12.25 -7.25 -0.84
CA LYS A 151 -10.81 -7.56 -0.80
C LYS A 151 -10.50 -8.87 -1.53
N GLU A 152 -11.29 -9.91 -1.26
CA GLU A 152 -11.09 -11.25 -1.79
C GLU A 152 -11.26 -11.29 -3.31
N GLU A 153 -12.32 -10.68 -3.83
CA GLU A 153 -12.56 -10.58 -5.28
C GLU A 153 -11.46 -9.80 -5.99
N LEU A 154 -10.96 -8.73 -5.36
CA LEU A 154 -9.87 -7.92 -5.93
C LEU A 154 -8.56 -8.71 -5.99
N LEU A 155 -8.22 -9.46 -4.93
CA LEU A 155 -7.04 -10.32 -4.89
C LEU A 155 -7.14 -11.48 -5.90
N GLU A 156 -8.32 -12.09 -6.05
CA GLU A 156 -8.56 -13.11 -7.06
C GLU A 156 -8.40 -12.56 -8.48
N SER A 157 -8.88 -11.34 -8.74
CA SER A 157 -8.70 -10.65 -10.01
C SER A 157 -7.21 -10.43 -10.32
N TRP A 158 -6.40 -10.02 -9.33
CA TRP A 158 -4.96 -9.90 -9.48
C TRP A 158 -4.28 -11.24 -9.75
N ASN A 159 -4.63 -12.30 -9.00
CA ASN A 159 -4.10 -13.64 -9.21
C ASN A 159 -4.42 -14.15 -10.62
N THR A 160 -5.62 -13.87 -11.11
CA THR A 160 -6.02 -14.23 -12.48
C THR A 160 -5.20 -13.45 -13.53
N ALA A 161 -4.96 -12.16 -13.30
CA ALA A 161 -4.12 -11.34 -14.18
C ALA A 161 -2.67 -11.85 -14.23
N ILE A 162 -2.10 -12.19 -13.07
CA ILE A 162 -0.75 -12.76 -12.94
C ILE A 162 -0.64 -14.08 -13.73
N LYS A 163 -1.60 -14.99 -13.52
CA LYS A 163 -1.63 -16.29 -14.22
C LYS A 163 -1.75 -16.09 -15.74
N LYS A 164 -2.68 -15.24 -16.19
CA LYS A 164 -2.91 -14.98 -17.61
C LYS A 164 -1.69 -14.36 -18.31
N ALA A 165 -0.94 -13.54 -17.61
CA ALA A 165 0.26 -12.90 -18.12
C ALA A 165 1.54 -13.72 -17.89
N HIS A 166 1.44 -14.89 -17.25
CA HIS A 166 2.60 -15.69 -16.84
C HIS A 166 3.67 -14.85 -16.12
N LEU A 167 3.23 -14.05 -15.13
CA LEU A 167 4.15 -13.25 -14.33
C LEU A 167 4.76 -14.10 -13.22
N THR A 168 6.06 -13.94 -13.02
CA THR A 168 6.77 -14.48 -11.85
C THR A 168 6.92 -13.38 -10.81
N ILE A 169 6.38 -13.61 -9.61
CA ILE A 169 6.52 -12.72 -8.45
C ILE A 169 7.39 -13.43 -7.43
N GLU A 170 8.49 -12.80 -7.07
CA GLU A 170 9.42 -13.34 -6.08
C GLU A 170 9.02 -12.88 -4.68
N SER A 171 8.16 -13.63 -4.03
CA SER A 171 7.67 -13.35 -2.68
C SER A 171 8.66 -13.79 -1.59
N GLY A 172 8.58 -13.16 -0.41
CA GLY A 172 9.51 -13.39 0.70
C GLY A 172 10.91 -12.80 0.45
N LEU A 173 11.00 -11.82 -0.45
CA LEU A 173 12.23 -11.08 -0.77
C LEU A 173 12.10 -9.61 -0.39
N LYS A 174 12.55 -9.27 0.80
CA LYS A 174 12.66 -7.87 1.22
C LYS A 174 13.89 -7.24 0.55
N VAL A 175 13.68 -6.14 -0.17
CA VAL A 175 14.79 -5.30 -0.63
C VAL A 175 15.31 -4.48 0.55
N GLU A 176 16.59 -4.59 0.83
CA GLU A 176 17.26 -3.94 1.95
C GLU A 176 17.97 -2.65 1.52
N ARG A 177 18.58 -2.69 0.34
CA ARG A 177 19.37 -1.57 -0.18
C ARG A 177 19.41 -1.60 -1.70
N ILE A 178 19.58 -0.44 -2.29
CA ILE A 178 19.79 -0.25 -3.73
C ILE A 178 21.07 0.54 -3.91
N ASP A 179 22.10 -0.12 -4.45
CA ASP A 179 23.40 0.46 -4.74
C ASP A 179 23.55 0.72 -6.24
N GLY A 180 24.61 1.46 -6.61
CA GLY A 180 24.91 1.75 -8.00
C GLY A 180 24.25 3.02 -8.53
N GLU A 181 24.26 3.18 -9.83
CA GLU A 181 23.78 4.35 -10.56
C GLU A 181 22.91 3.96 -11.75
N ASP A 182 22.36 4.94 -12.44
CA ASP A 182 21.50 4.71 -13.59
C ASP A 182 22.17 3.82 -14.64
N GLY A 183 21.46 2.80 -15.05
CA GLY A 183 21.92 1.74 -15.97
C GLY A 183 22.62 0.57 -15.30
N ALA A 184 23.04 0.66 -14.02
CA ALA A 184 23.83 -0.36 -13.32
C ALA A 184 23.50 -0.46 -11.83
N PHE A 185 22.23 -0.68 -11.49
CA PHE A 185 21.81 -0.87 -10.10
C PHE A 185 22.04 -2.29 -9.59
N SER A 186 22.37 -2.37 -8.31
CA SER A 186 22.43 -3.59 -7.52
C SER A 186 21.35 -3.55 -6.44
N VAL A 187 20.26 -4.29 -6.65
CA VAL A 187 19.16 -4.38 -5.68
C VAL A 187 19.44 -5.52 -4.73
N VAL A 188 19.78 -5.19 -3.49
CA VAL A 188 20.26 -6.12 -2.46
C VAL A 188 19.10 -6.72 -1.67
N THR A 189 19.07 -8.03 -1.55
CA THR A 189 18.11 -8.80 -0.76
C THR A 189 18.83 -9.83 0.11
N PRO A 190 18.22 -10.40 1.15
CA PRO A 190 18.81 -11.46 1.96
C PRO A 190 19.19 -12.73 1.18
N LYS A 191 18.61 -12.94 0.00
CA LYS A 191 18.88 -14.12 -0.85
C LYS A 191 19.83 -13.82 -2.02
N GLY A 192 20.41 -12.63 -2.06
CA GLY A 192 21.35 -12.21 -3.10
C GLY A 192 20.97 -10.90 -3.77
N THR A 193 21.74 -10.54 -4.78
CA THR A 193 21.63 -9.26 -5.47
C THR A 193 20.99 -9.43 -6.86
N VAL A 194 20.08 -8.52 -7.19
CA VAL A 194 19.49 -8.39 -8.53
C VAL A 194 20.12 -7.22 -9.24
N ALA A 195 20.77 -7.49 -10.37
CA ALA A 195 21.28 -6.43 -11.22
C ALA A 195 20.17 -5.91 -12.15
N ALA A 196 19.99 -4.59 -12.18
CA ALA A 196 18.94 -3.94 -12.97
C ALA A 196 19.42 -2.61 -13.55
N ARG A 197 18.89 -2.23 -14.72
CA ARG A 197 19.19 -0.91 -15.33
C ARG A 197 18.39 0.21 -14.70
N LYS A 198 17.14 -0.05 -14.35
CA LYS A 198 16.24 0.89 -13.69
C LYS A 198 15.55 0.21 -12.50
N VAL A 199 15.07 1.02 -11.57
CA VAL A 199 14.34 0.54 -10.40
C VAL A 199 13.00 1.26 -10.29
N VAL A 200 11.92 0.51 -10.06
CA VAL A 200 10.59 1.05 -9.77
C VAL A 200 10.20 0.67 -8.34
N LEU A 201 10.10 1.66 -7.48
CA LEU A 201 9.66 1.51 -6.10
C LEU A 201 8.12 1.59 -6.04
N ALA A 202 7.48 0.46 -5.84
CA ALA A 202 6.03 0.32 -5.68
C ALA A 202 5.68 -0.16 -4.26
N ILE A 203 6.42 0.32 -3.26
CA ILE A 203 6.42 -0.17 -1.88
C ILE A 203 5.24 0.34 -1.04
N GLY A 204 4.43 1.26 -1.57
CA GLY A 204 3.33 1.88 -0.84
C GLY A 204 3.83 2.73 0.35
N ARG A 205 2.92 3.03 1.28
CA ARG A 205 3.23 3.83 2.49
C ARG A 205 3.17 3.01 3.78
N ARG A 206 2.96 1.72 3.67
CA ARG A 206 2.89 0.86 4.85
C ARG A 206 4.28 0.67 5.44
N GLY A 207 4.54 1.36 6.53
CA GLY A 207 5.77 1.21 7.30
C GLY A 207 5.76 -0.03 8.21
N THR A 208 6.89 -0.27 8.85
CA THR A 208 6.98 -1.21 9.97
C THR A 208 6.12 -0.70 11.12
N PRO A 209 5.30 -1.54 11.77
CA PRO A 209 4.53 -1.12 12.93
C PRO A 209 5.43 -0.49 13.99
N ARG A 210 4.96 0.61 14.57
CA ARG A 210 5.70 1.25 15.66
C ARG A 210 5.61 0.35 16.89
N LYS A 211 6.75 -0.07 17.39
CA LYS A 211 6.84 -0.81 18.63
C LYS A 211 6.56 0.10 19.84
N LEU A 212 5.92 -0.46 20.85
CA LEU A 212 5.65 0.23 22.12
C LEU A 212 6.90 0.26 23.00
N GLY A 213 7.74 -0.79 22.90
CA GLY A 213 8.86 -1.01 23.80
C GLY A 213 8.44 -1.55 25.17
N ALA A 214 7.20 -2.04 25.27
CA ALA A 214 6.67 -2.62 26.50
C ALA A 214 7.15 -4.06 26.72
N PRO A 215 7.41 -4.48 27.97
CA PRO A 215 7.73 -5.87 28.27
C PRO A 215 6.62 -6.81 27.78
N GLY A 216 7.02 -7.88 27.07
CA GLY A 216 6.09 -8.85 26.52
C GLY A 216 5.52 -8.49 25.14
N GLU A 217 5.99 -7.41 24.50
CA GLU A 217 5.59 -7.02 23.14
C GLU A 217 5.99 -8.08 22.09
N GLU A 218 6.97 -8.89 22.38
CA GLU A 218 7.47 -9.99 21.54
C GLU A 218 6.66 -11.28 21.64
N LEU A 219 5.69 -11.37 22.55
CA LEU A 219 4.89 -12.56 22.75
C LEU A 219 3.93 -12.80 21.57
N ASP A 220 3.70 -14.06 21.23
CA ASP A 220 2.83 -14.49 20.12
C ASP A 220 1.38 -13.97 20.19
N LYS A 221 0.92 -13.61 21.39
CA LYS A 221 -0.39 -12.99 21.60
C LYS A 221 -0.47 -11.53 21.16
N VAL A 222 0.67 -10.89 20.88
CA VAL A 222 0.72 -9.50 20.42
C VAL A 222 0.67 -9.45 18.91
N ALA A 223 -0.38 -8.86 18.36
CA ALA A 223 -0.57 -8.71 16.93
C ALA A 223 -0.57 -7.22 16.54
N TYR A 224 0.21 -6.88 15.53
CA TYR A 224 0.23 -5.51 14.97
C TYR A 224 -0.82 -5.29 13.88
N ARG A 225 -1.59 -6.32 13.55
CA ARG A 225 -2.60 -6.30 12.49
C ARG A 225 -3.77 -7.18 12.87
N MET A 226 -4.95 -6.65 12.68
CA MET A 226 -6.18 -7.41 12.78
C MET A 226 -6.60 -7.82 11.35
N ILE A 227 -6.51 -9.12 11.03
CA ILE A 227 -6.84 -9.67 9.71
C ILE A 227 -8.26 -10.21 9.71
N ASP A 228 -8.63 -10.93 10.74
CA ASP A 228 -9.93 -11.55 10.91
C ASP A 228 -10.46 -11.30 12.34
N PRO A 229 -11.49 -10.46 12.51
CA PRO A 229 -12.06 -10.21 13.83
C PRO A 229 -12.57 -11.46 14.51
N GLN A 230 -13.11 -12.44 13.76
CA GLN A 230 -13.73 -13.64 14.31
C GLN A 230 -12.76 -14.54 15.09
N GLN A 231 -11.46 -14.48 14.78
CA GLN A 231 -10.45 -15.22 15.56
C GLN A 231 -10.36 -14.79 17.03
N TYR A 232 -10.97 -13.66 17.37
CA TYR A 232 -11.00 -13.11 18.72
C TYR A 232 -12.36 -13.30 19.43
N GLU A 233 -13.25 -14.13 18.87
CA GLU A 233 -14.56 -14.38 19.43
C GLU A 233 -14.50 -14.80 20.92
N GLY A 234 -15.27 -14.10 21.76
CA GLY A 234 -15.34 -14.34 23.20
C GLY A 234 -14.05 -14.04 23.98
N ARG A 235 -13.07 -13.39 23.40
CA ARG A 235 -11.82 -13.05 24.04
C ARG A 235 -11.83 -11.62 24.61
N ARG A 236 -10.92 -11.36 25.57
CA ARG A 236 -10.61 -10.00 26.02
C ARG A 236 -9.41 -9.48 25.26
N LEU A 237 -9.54 -8.32 24.65
CA LEU A 237 -8.48 -7.69 23.86
C LEU A 237 -8.15 -6.30 24.38
N LEU A 238 -6.85 -6.01 24.39
CA LEU A 238 -6.34 -4.66 24.52
C LEU A 238 -5.90 -4.16 23.14
N VAL A 239 -6.55 -3.12 22.64
CA VAL A 239 -6.15 -2.43 21.40
C VAL A 239 -5.39 -1.17 21.80
N VAL A 240 -4.14 -1.04 21.36
CA VAL A 240 -3.30 0.11 21.72
C VAL A 240 -3.17 1.04 20.51
N GLY A 241 -3.62 2.27 20.66
CA GLY A 241 -3.52 3.31 19.64
C GLY A 241 -4.75 4.22 19.59
N GLY A 242 -4.61 5.40 18.98
CA GLY A 242 -5.68 6.41 18.88
C GLY A 242 -5.87 6.93 17.45
N GLY A 243 -5.36 6.23 16.44
CA GLY A 243 -5.62 6.54 15.04
C GLY A 243 -6.76 5.69 14.48
N ASP A 244 -7.16 5.97 13.23
CA ASP A 244 -8.26 5.26 12.56
C ASP A 244 -8.10 3.74 12.58
N ALA A 245 -6.89 3.23 12.34
CA ALA A 245 -6.64 1.78 12.32
C ALA A 245 -6.95 1.09 13.67
N ALA A 246 -6.60 1.73 14.78
CA ALA A 246 -6.87 1.19 16.13
C ALA A 246 -8.37 1.25 16.45
N ILE A 247 -9.01 2.38 16.15
CA ILE A 247 -10.45 2.55 16.39
C ILE A 247 -11.27 1.60 15.51
N GLU A 248 -10.96 1.49 14.23
CA GLU A 248 -11.61 0.55 13.30
C GLU A 248 -11.42 -0.90 13.76
N ALA A 249 -10.23 -1.27 14.22
CA ALA A 249 -9.97 -2.62 14.74
C ALA A 249 -10.81 -2.89 16.01
N ALA A 250 -10.83 -1.95 16.96
CA ALA A 250 -11.62 -2.08 18.18
C ALA A 250 -13.12 -2.24 17.89
N ILE A 251 -13.67 -1.40 17.01
CA ILE A 251 -15.06 -1.47 16.56
C ILE A 251 -15.36 -2.82 15.91
N GLN A 252 -14.55 -3.26 14.95
CA GLN A 252 -14.80 -4.49 14.22
C GLN A 252 -14.76 -5.73 15.12
N VAL A 253 -13.82 -5.78 16.06
CA VAL A 253 -13.75 -6.91 16.99
C VAL A 253 -14.92 -6.91 17.96
N ALA A 254 -15.34 -5.74 18.46
CA ALA A 254 -16.50 -5.63 19.32
C ALA A 254 -17.81 -6.04 18.61
N GLU A 255 -18.03 -5.57 17.40
CA GLU A 255 -19.26 -5.84 16.62
C GLU A 255 -19.33 -7.26 16.06
N GLN A 256 -18.22 -7.77 15.52
CA GLN A 256 -18.21 -9.02 14.72
C GLN A 256 -17.83 -10.24 15.54
N ALA A 257 -17.00 -10.08 16.55
CA ALA A 257 -16.53 -11.19 17.39
C ALA A 257 -17.15 -11.20 18.79
N HIS A 258 -17.98 -10.22 19.13
CA HIS A 258 -18.57 -10.07 20.46
C HIS A 258 -17.51 -10.20 21.58
N ALA A 259 -16.33 -9.68 21.31
CA ALA A 259 -15.20 -9.71 22.26
C ALA A 259 -15.27 -8.51 23.20
N GLU A 260 -14.75 -8.70 24.41
CA GLU A 260 -14.52 -7.58 25.32
C GLU A 260 -13.28 -6.81 24.88
N VAL A 261 -13.44 -5.52 24.53
CA VAL A 261 -12.38 -4.71 23.97
C VAL A 261 -12.06 -3.53 24.84
N VAL A 262 -10.81 -3.40 25.24
CA VAL A 262 -10.26 -2.20 25.88
C VAL A 262 -9.42 -1.45 24.85
N LEU A 263 -9.74 -0.16 24.63
CA LEU A 263 -8.95 0.70 23.75
C LEU A 263 -8.08 1.63 24.61
N SER A 264 -6.77 1.45 24.50
CA SER A 264 -5.78 2.26 25.24
C SER A 264 -5.14 3.31 24.33
N TYR A 265 -5.14 4.55 24.75
CA TYR A 265 -4.50 5.64 24.02
C TYR A 265 -3.84 6.64 24.99
N ARG A 266 -2.64 7.09 24.65
CA ARG A 266 -1.81 7.97 25.47
C ARG A 266 -2.27 9.43 25.58
N GLN A 267 -3.31 9.84 24.85
CA GLN A 267 -3.86 11.20 24.87
C GLN A 267 -5.33 11.15 25.28
N ALA A 268 -5.79 12.24 25.89
CA ALA A 268 -7.17 12.35 26.36
C ALA A 268 -8.21 12.34 25.24
N GLU A 269 -7.82 12.70 24.01
CA GLU A 269 -8.73 12.78 22.86
C GLU A 269 -8.13 12.11 21.62
N PHE A 270 -8.99 11.52 20.79
CA PHE A 270 -8.62 10.90 19.51
C PHE A 270 -8.42 11.97 18.41
N GLY A 271 -7.53 12.94 18.62
CA GLY A 271 -7.32 14.07 17.72
C GLY A 271 -6.90 13.69 16.30
N LYS A 272 -6.37 12.47 16.08
CA LYS A 272 -5.89 11.99 14.78
C LYS A 272 -6.90 11.15 14.02
N ALA A 273 -7.98 10.71 14.66
CA ALA A 273 -8.97 9.86 14.05
C ALA A 273 -10.01 10.66 13.28
N ARG A 274 -10.56 10.07 12.22
CA ARG A 274 -11.67 10.63 11.45
C ARG A 274 -12.91 10.76 12.34
N GLU A 275 -13.68 11.82 12.12
CA GLU A 275 -14.87 12.08 12.91
C GLU A 275 -15.90 10.95 12.81
N ALA A 276 -16.05 10.34 11.62
CA ALA A 276 -16.92 9.19 11.43
C ALA A 276 -16.55 7.99 12.32
N ASN A 277 -15.26 7.71 12.51
CA ASN A 277 -14.80 6.63 13.38
C ASN A 277 -15.01 6.96 14.86
N LYS A 278 -14.82 8.21 15.25
CA LYS A 278 -15.13 8.67 16.61
C LYS A 278 -16.60 8.56 16.94
N GLN A 279 -17.46 8.96 16.00
CA GLN A 279 -18.91 8.87 16.15
C GLN A 279 -19.36 7.41 16.29
N ARG A 280 -18.86 6.52 15.45
CA ARG A 280 -19.17 5.08 15.50
C ARG A 280 -18.69 4.44 16.80
N LEU A 281 -17.51 4.86 17.30
CA LEU A 281 -17.02 4.40 18.61
C LEU A 281 -17.94 4.84 19.75
N LYS A 282 -18.49 6.06 19.69
CA LYS A 282 -19.48 6.56 20.68
C LYS A 282 -20.81 5.79 20.60
N GLU A 283 -21.27 5.44 19.41
CA GLU A 283 -22.52 4.69 19.19
C GLU A 283 -22.47 3.26 19.72
N LEU A 284 -21.31 2.64 19.76
CA LEU A 284 -21.11 1.31 20.37
C LEU A 284 -21.30 1.29 21.89
N GLY A 285 -21.51 2.46 22.50
CA GLY A 285 -21.52 2.62 23.95
C GLY A 285 -20.11 2.64 24.51
N SER A 286 -19.92 3.25 25.67
CA SER A 286 -18.60 3.27 26.31
C SER A 286 -18.11 1.83 26.45
N PRO A 287 -16.98 1.47 25.82
CA PRO A 287 -16.30 0.23 26.18
C PRO A 287 -16.09 0.31 27.69
N THR A 288 -16.46 -0.70 28.40
CA THR A 288 -16.28 -0.81 29.83
C THR A 288 -14.82 -0.47 30.13
N GLU A 289 -14.60 0.70 30.73
CA GLU A 289 -13.31 1.28 31.12
C GLU A 289 -12.38 1.70 29.96
N MET A 290 -12.53 2.95 29.52
CA MET A 290 -11.40 3.65 28.91
C MET A 290 -10.44 4.05 30.05
N SER A 291 -9.45 3.22 30.35
CA SER A 291 -8.36 3.64 31.21
C SER A 291 -7.39 4.50 30.36
N PHE A 292 -7.42 5.80 30.57
CA PHE A 292 -6.41 6.73 30.04
C PHE A 292 -5.18 6.71 30.94
N GLU A 293 -4.57 5.58 31.16
CA GLU A 293 -3.30 5.52 31.85
C GLU A 293 -2.17 5.74 30.85
N SER A 294 -1.40 6.80 31.10
CA SER A 294 -0.15 7.08 30.41
C SER A 294 0.86 5.97 30.73
N ILE A 295 1.21 5.17 29.74
CA ILE A 295 2.38 4.30 29.74
C ILE A 295 3.62 5.11 29.40
#